data_f00a97f48659120fe459de61fefc6d13
#
_entry.id   f00a97f48659120fe459de61fefc6d13
#
_cell.length_a   1.000
_cell.length_b   1.000
_cell.length_c   1.000
_cell.angle_alpha   90.00
_cell.angle_beta   90.00
_cell.angle_gamma   90.00
#
_symmetry.space_group_name_H-M   'P 1'
#
loop_
_entity.id
_entity.type
_entity.pdbx_description
1 polymer ?
#
loop_
_entity_poly.entity_id
_entity_poly.type
_entity_poly.pdbx_seq_one_letter_code
_entity_poly.pdbx_strand_id
1 'polypeptide(L)'
;MYVLYVVLIIFFTFIAVFFLTRSLITLISFFSKSPFVPLENVLINRGLEILNVKKDDRFLDIGCGDGRVVFSCARKYPGAKFYKGIEIIWILVVVAKLKKLFLREKDCIIFERENALNYDYSSYNKVFMYLLPEFVSELMPKLEKELPSKSVVVSVAFAIPEIYKKSGDLSVEEVRLGRKVKKIYRWEKN
;
A
#
# COMPACT_ATOMS: atom_id res chain seq x y z
N MET A 1 -40.47 1.51 -25.20
CA MET A 1 -39.30 1.68 -26.10
C MET A 1 -38.35 2.78 -25.63
N TYR A 2 -38.84 4.00 -25.31
CA TYR A 2 -38.01 5.13 -24.85
C TYR A 2 -37.21 4.85 -23.55
N VAL A 3 -37.86 4.24 -22.55
CA VAL A 3 -37.22 3.90 -21.26
C VAL A 3 -36.04 2.93 -21.43
N LEU A 4 -36.21 1.92 -22.29
CA LEU A 4 -35.11 0.96 -22.59
C LEU A 4 -33.93 1.67 -23.25
N TYR A 5 -34.19 2.63 -24.15
CA TYR A 5 -33.14 3.41 -24.82
C TYR A 5 -32.34 4.26 -23.82
N VAL A 6 -33.03 4.92 -22.90
CA VAL A 6 -32.38 5.71 -21.82
C VAL A 6 -31.55 4.84 -20.92
N VAL A 7 -32.06 3.68 -20.50
CA VAL A 7 -31.32 2.73 -19.66
C VAL A 7 -30.04 2.23 -20.36
N LEU A 8 -30.12 1.90 -21.65
CA LEU A 8 -28.96 1.48 -22.42
C LEU A 8 -27.91 2.60 -22.54
N ILE A 9 -28.33 3.84 -22.78
CA ILE A 9 -27.41 4.99 -22.84
C ILE A 9 -26.69 5.16 -21.50
N ILE A 10 -27.43 5.14 -20.40
CA ILE A 10 -26.81 5.25 -19.04
C ILE A 10 -25.81 4.13 -18.80
N PHE A 11 -26.17 2.89 -19.14
CA PHE A 11 -25.32 1.72 -18.98
C PHE A 11 -24.02 1.83 -19.81
N PHE A 12 -24.11 2.18 -21.09
CA PHE A 12 -22.94 2.33 -21.94
C PHE A 12 -22.08 3.54 -21.55
N THR A 13 -22.70 4.62 -21.10
CA THR A 13 -21.97 5.78 -20.57
C THR A 13 -21.17 5.39 -19.33
N PHE A 14 -21.77 4.61 -18.41
CA PHE A 14 -21.07 4.12 -17.22
C PHE A 14 -19.86 3.23 -17.57
N ILE A 15 -20.04 2.33 -18.54
CA ILE A 15 -18.95 1.48 -19.04
C ILE A 15 -17.85 2.34 -19.65
N ALA A 16 -18.18 3.30 -20.50
CA ALA A 16 -17.20 4.19 -21.14
C ALA A 16 -16.41 5.01 -20.10
N VAL A 17 -17.08 5.58 -19.11
CA VAL A 17 -16.44 6.30 -18.00
C VAL A 17 -15.52 5.37 -17.20
N PHE A 18 -15.95 4.13 -16.93
CA PHE A 18 -15.13 3.13 -16.24
C PHE A 18 -13.84 2.82 -17.01
N PHE A 19 -13.93 2.58 -18.33
CA PHE A 19 -12.73 2.31 -19.15
C PHE A 19 -11.82 3.54 -19.31
N LEU A 20 -12.41 4.73 -19.45
CA LEU A 20 -11.64 5.98 -19.51
C LEU A 20 -10.87 6.23 -18.23
N THR A 21 -11.49 6.05 -17.06
CA THR A 21 -10.82 6.22 -15.77
C THR A 21 -9.71 5.18 -15.57
N ARG A 22 -9.94 3.92 -15.95
CA ARG A 22 -8.91 2.88 -15.92
C ARG A 22 -7.71 3.23 -16.81
N SER A 23 -7.97 3.67 -18.04
CA SER A 23 -6.93 4.08 -18.99
C SER A 23 -6.14 5.28 -18.49
N LEU A 24 -6.81 6.27 -17.89
CA LEU A 24 -6.18 7.45 -17.32
C LEU A 24 -5.27 7.09 -16.14
N ILE A 25 -5.73 6.22 -15.23
CA ILE A 25 -4.92 5.72 -14.11
C ILE A 25 -3.67 4.99 -14.64
N THR A 26 -3.82 4.15 -15.67
CA THR A 26 -2.70 3.43 -16.27
C THR A 26 -1.70 4.40 -16.91
N LEU A 27 -2.19 5.42 -17.61
CA LEU A 27 -1.35 6.44 -18.24
C LEU A 27 -0.58 7.26 -17.20
N ILE A 28 -1.26 7.74 -16.15
CA ILE A 28 -0.63 8.48 -15.04
C ILE A 28 0.40 7.60 -14.34
N SER A 29 0.09 6.31 -14.14
CA SER A 29 0.99 5.34 -13.51
C SER A 29 2.23 5.07 -14.35
N PHE A 30 2.14 5.14 -15.68
CA PHE A 30 3.28 4.99 -16.58
C PHE A 30 4.31 6.12 -16.42
N PHE A 31 3.84 7.33 -16.14
CA PHE A 31 4.71 8.50 -15.87
C PHE A 31 5.14 8.60 -14.39
N SER A 32 4.57 7.80 -13.50
CA SER A 32 5.00 7.71 -12.10
C SER A 32 6.04 6.60 -11.94
N LYS A 33 7.01 6.78 -11.05
CA LYS A 33 8.03 5.76 -10.73
C LYS A 33 7.45 4.47 -10.12
N SER A 34 6.12 4.39 -9.88
CA SER A 34 5.45 3.23 -9.30
C SER A 34 4.04 3.09 -9.89
N PRO A 35 3.85 2.21 -10.89
CA PRO A 35 2.54 1.94 -11.48
C PRO A 35 1.61 1.30 -10.44
N PHE A 36 0.32 1.67 -10.48
CA PHE A 36 -0.69 1.03 -9.64
C PHE A 36 -0.95 -0.41 -10.12
N VAL A 37 -0.42 -1.37 -9.38
CA VAL A 37 -0.69 -2.80 -9.57
C VAL A 37 -1.39 -3.32 -8.32
N PRO A 38 -2.64 -3.81 -8.42
CA PRO A 38 -3.35 -4.35 -7.25
C PRO A 38 -2.63 -5.58 -6.68
N LEU A 39 -2.30 -5.54 -5.40
CA LEU A 39 -1.69 -6.66 -4.70
C LEU A 39 -2.74 -7.72 -4.36
N GLU A 40 -2.40 -9.00 -4.53
CA GLU A 40 -3.27 -10.13 -4.21
C GLU A 40 -3.48 -10.26 -2.69
N ASN A 41 -4.72 -10.60 -2.28
CA ASN A 41 -5.09 -10.68 -0.86
C ASN A 41 -4.23 -11.68 -0.06
N VAL A 42 -3.77 -12.76 -0.69
CA VAL A 42 -2.89 -13.75 -0.05
C VAL A 42 -1.57 -13.09 0.35
N LEU A 43 -0.97 -12.29 -0.53
CA LEU A 43 0.28 -11.57 -0.25
C LEU A 43 0.07 -10.45 0.78
N ILE A 44 -1.06 -9.74 0.73
CA ILE A 44 -1.42 -8.75 1.75
C ILE A 44 -1.48 -9.41 3.12
N ASN A 45 -2.25 -10.49 3.24
CA ASN A 45 -2.44 -11.18 4.51
C ASN A 45 -1.11 -11.71 5.07
N ARG A 46 -0.28 -12.32 4.20
CA ARG A 46 1.02 -12.84 4.63
C ARG A 46 2.00 -11.74 5.02
N GLY A 47 2.07 -10.67 4.23
CA GLY A 47 2.91 -9.50 4.57
C GLY A 47 2.50 -8.85 5.89
N LEU A 48 1.20 -8.74 6.17
CA LEU A 48 0.69 -8.23 7.44
C LEU A 48 0.97 -9.18 8.62
N GLU A 49 0.97 -10.50 8.41
CA GLU A 49 1.39 -11.48 9.43
C GLU A 49 2.87 -11.32 9.79
N ILE A 50 3.72 -11.21 8.78
CA ILE A 50 5.16 -10.97 8.97
C ILE A 50 5.41 -9.63 9.66
N LEU A 51 4.65 -8.58 9.32
CA LEU A 51 4.74 -7.26 9.94
C LEU A 51 4.31 -7.28 11.42
N ASN A 52 3.39 -8.17 11.78
CA ASN A 52 2.93 -8.43 13.15
C ASN A 52 2.56 -7.14 13.91
N VAL A 53 1.55 -6.44 13.37
CA VAL A 53 1.04 -5.19 13.96
C VAL A 53 0.38 -5.48 15.29
N LYS A 54 0.73 -4.72 16.33
CA LYS A 54 0.24 -4.86 17.70
C LYS A 54 -0.55 -3.62 18.12
N LYS A 55 -1.14 -3.69 19.32
CA LYS A 55 -1.75 -2.54 19.97
C LYS A 55 -0.73 -1.40 20.07
N ASP A 56 -1.20 -0.18 19.85
CA ASP A 56 -0.44 1.08 19.90
C ASP A 56 0.63 1.25 18.82
N ASP A 57 0.83 0.26 17.91
CA ASP A 57 1.66 0.44 16.73
C ASP A 57 1.12 1.53 15.81
N ARG A 58 2.02 2.15 15.07
CA ARG A 58 1.74 3.19 14.08
C ARG A 58 2.07 2.64 12.70
N PHE A 59 0.98 2.18 12.03
CA PHE A 59 1.08 1.52 10.74
C PHE A 59 1.09 2.52 9.59
N LEU A 60 1.96 2.30 8.62
CA LEU A 60 2.04 3.05 7.37
C LEU A 60 2.11 2.11 6.17
N ASP A 61 1.29 2.39 5.14
CA ASP A 61 1.36 1.77 3.81
C ASP A 61 1.86 2.81 2.81
N ILE A 62 3.04 2.58 2.22
CA ILE A 62 3.68 3.49 1.27
C ILE A 62 3.30 3.08 -0.15
N GLY A 63 2.66 4.00 -0.90
CA GLY A 63 2.04 3.69 -2.19
C GLY A 63 0.75 2.90 -1.99
N CYS A 64 -0.11 3.36 -1.10
CA CYS A 64 -1.27 2.61 -0.63
C CYS A 64 -2.35 2.36 -1.70
N GLY A 65 -2.25 3.01 -2.85
CA GLY A 65 -3.21 2.87 -3.93
C GLY A 65 -4.65 3.14 -3.49
N ASP A 66 -5.52 2.16 -3.67
CA ASP A 66 -6.93 2.20 -3.28
C ASP A 66 -7.21 1.90 -1.80
N GLY A 67 -6.16 1.81 -0.98
CA GLY A 67 -6.22 1.62 0.47
C GLY A 67 -6.41 0.18 0.95
N ARG A 68 -6.39 -0.83 0.06
CA ARG A 68 -6.72 -2.23 0.39
C ARG A 68 -5.85 -2.83 1.51
N VAL A 69 -4.55 -2.51 1.55
CA VAL A 69 -3.64 -3.01 2.59
C VAL A 69 -3.98 -2.35 3.94
N VAL A 70 -4.19 -1.03 3.94
CA VAL A 70 -4.59 -0.27 5.14
C VAL A 70 -5.88 -0.83 5.74
N PHE A 71 -6.91 -1.06 4.90
CA PHE A 71 -8.18 -1.64 5.34
C PHE A 71 -8.04 -3.07 5.86
N SER A 72 -7.21 -3.88 5.20
CA SER A 72 -6.94 -5.25 5.65
C SER A 72 -6.20 -5.25 6.98
N CYS A 73 -5.24 -4.34 7.17
CA CYS A 73 -4.52 -4.17 8.43
C CYS A 73 -5.45 -3.76 9.57
N ALA A 74 -6.27 -2.73 9.38
CA ALA A 74 -7.20 -2.23 10.40
C ALA A 74 -8.21 -3.30 10.83
N ARG A 75 -8.70 -4.12 9.89
CA ARG A 75 -9.63 -5.23 10.17
C ARG A 75 -8.96 -6.39 10.92
N LYS A 76 -7.73 -6.74 10.52
CA LYS A 76 -7.02 -7.91 11.07
C LYS A 76 -6.38 -7.63 12.42
N TYR A 77 -5.94 -6.40 12.65
CA TYR A 77 -5.21 -5.96 13.84
C TYR A 77 -5.85 -4.72 14.45
N PRO A 78 -7.08 -4.82 14.97
CA PRO A 78 -7.73 -3.68 15.62
C PRO A 78 -6.96 -3.27 16.87
N GLY A 79 -6.79 -1.96 17.08
CA GLY A 79 -6.12 -1.42 18.27
C GLY A 79 -4.74 -0.81 18.03
N ALA A 80 -4.20 -0.83 16.81
CA ALA A 80 -3.08 0.05 16.47
C ALA A 80 -3.51 1.52 16.67
N LYS A 81 -2.53 2.37 17.00
CA LYS A 81 -2.80 3.79 17.30
C LYS A 81 -3.42 4.51 16.09
N PHE A 82 -2.94 4.19 14.88
CA PHE A 82 -3.54 4.61 13.62
C PHE A 82 -3.03 3.75 12.46
N TYR A 83 -3.78 3.80 11.34
CA TYR A 83 -3.46 3.15 10.08
C TYR A 83 -3.42 4.21 9.00
N LYS A 84 -2.25 4.49 8.47
CA LYS A 84 -2.06 5.52 7.45
C LYS A 84 -1.67 4.92 6.12
N GLY A 85 -2.21 5.48 5.05
CA GLY A 85 -1.79 5.24 3.68
C GLY A 85 -1.36 6.55 3.03
N ILE A 86 -0.20 6.55 2.38
CA ILE A 86 0.27 7.67 1.54
C ILE A 86 0.33 7.22 0.08
N GLU A 87 -0.11 8.10 -0.82
CA GLU A 87 -0.17 7.82 -2.26
C GLU A 87 0.03 9.12 -3.05
N ILE A 88 0.81 9.08 -4.13
CA ILE A 88 1.07 10.25 -4.95
C ILE A 88 -0.07 10.54 -5.95
N ILE A 89 -0.77 9.48 -6.40
CA ILE A 89 -1.86 9.57 -7.37
C ILE A 89 -3.14 10.00 -6.67
N TRP A 90 -3.52 11.27 -6.82
CA TRP A 90 -4.64 11.89 -6.11
C TRP A 90 -5.98 11.14 -6.25
N ILE A 91 -6.26 10.59 -7.45
CA ILE A 91 -7.51 9.86 -7.71
C ILE A 91 -7.62 8.58 -6.88
N LEU A 92 -6.49 7.88 -6.63
CA LEU A 92 -6.45 6.71 -5.76
C LEU A 92 -6.71 7.09 -4.31
N VAL A 93 -6.16 8.22 -3.86
CA VAL A 93 -6.43 8.76 -2.51
C VAL A 93 -7.93 9.07 -2.34
N VAL A 94 -8.56 9.67 -3.35
CA VAL A 94 -10.02 9.92 -3.32
C VAL A 94 -10.79 8.61 -3.23
N VAL A 95 -10.44 7.61 -4.03
CA VAL A 95 -11.06 6.27 -3.98
C VAL A 95 -10.91 5.63 -2.59
N ALA A 96 -9.70 5.69 -2.01
CA ALA A 96 -9.46 5.18 -0.66
C ALA A 96 -10.30 5.91 0.39
N LYS A 97 -10.37 7.24 0.33
CA LYS A 97 -11.20 8.07 1.23
C LYS A 97 -12.69 7.76 1.10
N LEU A 98 -13.20 7.56 -0.13
CA LEU A 98 -14.59 7.17 -0.34
C LEU A 98 -14.89 5.77 0.24
N LYS A 99 -14.01 4.79 0.00
CA LYS A 99 -14.16 3.45 0.60
C LYS A 99 -14.17 3.50 2.13
N LYS A 100 -13.35 4.36 2.74
CA LYS A 100 -13.30 4.57 4.19
C LYS A 100 -14.66 4.95 4.78
N LEU A 101 -15.50 5.72 4.07
CA LEU A 101 -16.82 6.16 4.57
C LEU A 101 -17.77 5.00 4.91
N PHE A 102 -17.57 3.84 4.27
CA PHE A 102 -18.38 2.64 4.49
C PHE A 102 -17.88 1.72 5.60
N LEU A 103 -16.80 2.12 6.31
CA LEU A 103 -16.23 1.35 7.42
C LEU A 103 -16.72 1.86 8.78
N ARG A 104 -16.85 0.94 9.74
CA ARG A 104 -17.23 1.29 11.13
C ARG A 104 -16.08 1.97 11.88
N GLU A 105 -14.86 1.46 11.72
CA GLU A 105 -13.64 1.93 12.43
C GLU A 105 -12.86 2.95 11.60
N LYS A 106 -13.55 3.99 11.12
CA LYS A 106 -12.96 4.97 10.20
C LYS A 106 -12.04 6.01 10.83
N ASP A 107 -12.15 6.27 12.14
CA ASP A 107 -11.49 7.43 12.76
C ASP A 107 -9.96 7.26 12.86
N CYS A 108 -9.48 6.03 13.06
CA CYS A 108 -8.05 5.72 13.10
C CYS A 108 -7.42 5.47 11.73
N ILE A 109 -8.19 5.49 10.63
CA ILE A 109 -7.69 5.29 9.27
C ILE A 109 -7.53 6.64 8.58
N ILE A 110 -6.33 6.89 8.04
CA ILE A 110 -5.95 8.17 7.42
C ILE A 110 -5.37 7.90 6.02
N PHE A 111 -5.84 8.64 5.00
CA PHE A 111 -5.25 8.63 3.67
C PHE A 111 -4.82 10.03 3.28
N GLU A 112 -3.57 10.18 2.83
CA GLU A 112 -3.00 11.45 2.40
C GLU A 112 -2.35 11.34 1.02
N ARG A 113 -2.44 12.44 0.27
CA ARG A 113 -1.69 12.57 -0.98
C ARG A 113 -0.29 13.10 -0.66
N GLU A 114 0.70 12.21 -0.73
CA GLU A 114 2.07 12.57 -0.36
C GLU A 114 3.08 11.92 -1.31
N ASN A 115 4.22 12.59 -1.47
CA ASN A 115 5.38 12.00 -2.11
C ASN A 115 6.23 11.29 -1.04
N ALA A 116 6.37 9.98 -1.18
CA ALA A 116 7.12 9.15 -0.24
C ALA A 116 8.56 9.63 -0.02
N LEU A 117 9.23 10.19 -1.04
CA LEU A 117 10.61 10.66 -0.90
C LEU A 117 10.73 11.91 0.01
N ASN A 118 9.65 12.69 0.16
CA ASN A 118 9.64 13.90 0.97
C ASN A 118 8.90 13.74 2.30
N TYR A 119 8.31 12.56 2.54
CA TYR A 119 7.48 12.29 3.72
C TYR A 119 8.33 12.01 4.96
N ASP A 120 7.89 12.41 6.15
CA ASP A 120 8.54 12.14 7.44
C ASP A 120 8.09 10.80 8.01
N TYR A 121 9.03 9.89 8.26
CA TYR A 121 8.81 8.54 8.78
C TYR A 121 9.02 8.39 10.28
N SER A 122 9.47 9.42 10.98
CA SER A 122 9.86 9.37 12.40
C SER A 122 8.76 8.89 13.36
N SER A 123 7.51 9.07 12.94
CA SER A 123 6.34 8.70 13.74
C SER A 123 5.88 7.25 13.57
N TYR A 124 6.49 6.44 12.69
CA TYR A 124 5.98 5.12 12.34
C TYR A 124 6.93 4.01 12.80
N ASN A 125 6.36 2.85 13.14
CA ASN A 125 7.15 1.69 13.53
C ASN A 125 6.75 0.40 12.78
N LYS A 126 5.68 0.43 11.97
CA LYS A 126 5.23 -0.66 11.13
C LYS A 126 4.97 -0.15 9.72
N VAL A 127 5.85 -0.48 8.79
CA VAL A 127 5.81 0.01 7.41
C VAL A 127 5.58 -1.14 6.45
N PHE A 128 4.60 -0.98 5.58
CA PHE A 128 4.31 -1.89 4.49
C PHE A 128 4.56 -1.18 3.15
N MET A 129 5.13 -1.88 2.17
CA MET A 129 5.31 -1.35 0.83
C MET A 129 5.25 -2.45 -0.23
N TYR A 130 4.67 -2.09 -1.39
CA TYR A 130 4.70 -2.87 -2.62
C TYR A 130 5.09 -1.95 -3.77
N LEU A 131 6.38 -1.68 -3.91
CA LEU A 131 6.95 -0.66 -4.79
C LEU A 131 8.01 -1.29 -5.70
N LEU A 132 8.22 -0.71 -6.87
CA LEU A 132 9.25 -1.19 -7.80
C LEU A 132 10.66 -1.18 -7.16
N PRO A 133 11.57 -2.07 -7.61
CA PRO A 133 12.91 -2.24 -7.01
C PRO A 133 13.72 -0.94 -6.93
N GLU A 134 13.65 -0.14 -7.99
CA GLU A 134 14.37 1.13 -8.08
C GLU A 134 13.87 2.10 -7.00
N PHE A 135 12.54 2.13 -6.78
CA PHE A 135 11.94 3.02 -5.79
C PHE A 135 12.18 2.51 -4.36
N VAL A 136 12.18 1.19 -4.14
CA VAL A 136 12.60 0.60 -2.84
C VAL A 136 14.03 1.02 -2.52
N SER A 137 14.94 0.92 -3.49
CA SER A 137 16.35 1.28 -3.31
C SER A 137 16.56 2.78 -3.03
N GLU A 138 15.76 3.65 -3.66
CA GLU A 138 15.77 5.10 -3.44
C GLU A 138 15.20 5.48 -2.06
N LEU A 139 14.21 4.73 -1.58
CA LEU A 139 13.48 5.03 -0.34
C LEU A 139 14.17 4.50 0.93
N MET A 140 14.83 3.35 0.83
CA MET A 140 15.40 2.67 2.00
C MET A 140 16.39 3.51 2.81
N PRO A 141 17.29 4.34 2.22
CA PRO A 141 18.20 5.20 3.01
C PRO A 141 17.44 6.16 3.92
N LYS A 142 16.29 6.67 3.45
CA LYS A 142 15.44 7.58 4.22
C LYS A 142 14.72 6.82 5.34
N LEU A 143 14.17 5.64 5.05
CA LEU A 143 13.53 4.79 6.07
C LEU A 143 14.52 4.38 7.17
N GLU A 144 15.74 3.98 6.78
CA GLU A 144 16.80 3.65 7.73
C GLU A 144 17.14 4.84 8.64
N LYS A 145 17.25 6.04 8.09
CA LYS A 145 17.57 7.25 8.85
C LYS A 145 16.46 7.66 9.81
N GLU A 146 15.21 7.68 9.35
CA GLU A 146 14.12 8.36 10.05
C GLU A 146 13.27 7.45 10.94
N LEU A 147 13.15 6.16 10.61
CA LEU A 147 12.36 5.25 11.43
C LEU A 147 12.99 5.06 12.82
N PRO A 148 12.19 4.97 13.88
CA PRO A 148 12.67 4.58 15.23
C PRO A 148 13.35 3.21 15.24
N SER A 149 14.22 2.94 16.21
CA SER A 149 14.76 1.60 16.49
C SER A 149 13.63 0.59 16.71
N LYS A 150 13.84 -0.66 16.31
CA LYS A 150 12.85 -1.76 16.34
C LYS A 150 11.65 -1.57 15.44
N SER A 151 11.71 -0.59 14.53
CA SER A 151 10.70 -0.48 13.45
C SER A 151 10.85 -1.64 12.47
N VAL A 152 9.72 -2.12 11.97
CA VAL A 152 9.68 -3.22 10.99
C VAL A 152 9.17 -2.69 9.65
N VAL A 153 9.91 -2.98 8.59
CA VAL A 153 9.54 -2.71 7.20
C VAL A 153 9.30 -4.03 6.49
N VAL A 154 8.15 -4.16 5.85
CA VAL A 154 7.81 -5.29 4.97
C VAL A 154 7.70 -4.79 3.53
N SER A 155 8.51 -5.38 2.64
CA SER A 155 8.44 -5.16 1.19
C SER A 155 7.94 -6.43 0.51
N VAL A 156 6.83 -6.32 -0.22
CA VAL A 156 6.23 -7.46 -0.92
C VAL A 156 6.74 -7.50 -2.36
N ALA A 157 7.17 -8.69 -2.80
CA ALA A 157 7.67 -9.03 -4.13
C ALA A 157 9.01 -8.38 -4.54
N PHE A 158 9.40 -7.27 -3.94
CA PHE A 158 10.61 -6.53 -4.33
C PHE A 158 11.62 -6.45 -3.19
N ALA A 159 12.88 -6.71 -3.52
CA ALA A 159 13.94 -6.88 -2.54
C ALA A 159 14.29 -5.58 -1.81
N ILE A 160 14.45 -5.68 -0.48
CA ILE A 160 15.21 -4.72 0.29
C ILE A 160 16.70 -5.03 0.06
N PRO A 161 17.54 -4.05 -0.33
CA PRO A 161 18.94 -4.30 -0.63
C PRO A 161 19.70 -4.91 0.57
N GLU A 162 20.58 -5.87 0.30
CA GLU A 162 21.31 -6.62 1.36
C GLU A 162 22.22 -5.75 2.23
N ILE A 163 22.62 -4.57 1.74
CA ILE A 163 23.44 -3.63 2.51
C ILE A 163 22.79 -3.27 3.85
N TYR A 164 21.45 -3.33 3.94
CA TYR A 164 20.68 -3.01 5.15
C TYR A 164 20.75 -4.10 6.24
N LYS A 165 21.36 -5.25 5.96
CA LYS A 165 21.74 -6.24 7.00
C LYS A 165 22.68 -5.68 8.06
N LYS A 166 23.40 -4.59 7.75
CA LYS A 166 24.32 -3.93 8.69
C LYS A 166 23.60 -3.09 9.74
N SER A 167 22.41 -2.56 9.40
CA SER A 167 21.62 -1.67 10.24
C SER A 167 20.35 -2.31 10.79
N GLY A 168 20.10 -3.59 10.46
CA GLY A 168 18.93 -4.30 10.91
C GLY A 168 18.94 -5.78 10.55
N ASP A 169 17.95 -6.50 11.09
CA ASP A 169 17.71 -7.90 10.75
C ASP A 169 16.88 -7.99 9.45
N LEU A 170 17.47 -8.56 8.40
CA LEU A 170 16.83 -8.75 7.10
C LEU A 170 16.54 -10.24 6.87
N SER A 171 15.27 -10.58 6.79
CA SER A 171 14.78 -11.92 6.48
C SER A 171 13.89 -11.93 5.23
N VAL A 172 13.78 -13.09 4.59
CA VAL A 172 13.02 -13.28 3.35
C VAL A 172 12.16 -14.53 3.50
N GLU A 173 10.89 -14.40 3.13
CA GLU A 173 9.95 -15.50 3.09
C GLU A 173 9.40 -15.70 1.68
N GLU A 174 9.24 -16.97 1.27
CA GLU A 174 8.68 -17.34 -0.01
C GLU A 174 7.21 -17.75 0.15
N VAL A 175 6.35 -17.13 -0.66
CA VAL A 175 4.91 -17.42 -0.71
C VAL A 175 4.56 -18.04 -2.06
N ARG A 176 4.01 -19.24 -2.04
CA ARG A 176 3.58 -19.94 -3.26
C ARG A 176 2.16 -19.54 -3.66
N LEU A 177 2.00 -19.09 -4.89
CA LEU A 177 0.73 -18.72 -5.51
C LEU A 177 0.53 -19.59 -6.76
N GLY A 178 0.00 -20.80 -6.55
CA GLY A 178 -0.06 -21.80 -7.60
C GLY A 178 1.34 -22.17 -8.10
N ARG A 179 1.62 -21.89 -9.40
CA ARG A 179 2.95 -22.15 -9.99
C ARG A 179 3.96 -21.01 -9.79
N LYS A 180 3.52 -19.86 -9.27
CA LYS A 180 4.38 -18.70 -9.04
C LYS A 180 4.87 -18.67 -7.60
N VAL A 181 6.12 -18.24 -7.41
CA VAL A 181 6.69 -17.96 -6.09
C VAL A 181 6.90 -16.47 -5.99
N LYS A 182 6.42 -15.86 -4.93
CA LYS A 182 6.65 -14.45 -4.57
C LYS A 182 7.43 -14.39 -3.27
N LYS A 183 8.33 -13.42 -3.16
CA LYS A 183 9.12 -13.21 -1.95
C LYS A 183 8.56 -12.03 -1.16
N ILE A 184 8.60 -12.13 0.16
CA ILE A 184 8.30 -11.04 1.08
C ILE A 184 9.56 -10.80 1.91
N TYR A 185 10.02 -9.57 1.92
CA TYR A 185 11.23 -9.13 2.61
C TYR A 185 10.80 -8.41 3.89
N ARG A 186 11.40 -8.79 5.01
CA ARG A 186 11.20 -8.12 6.29
C ARG A 186 12.54 -7.58 6.77
N TRP A 187 12.58 -6.31 7.07
CA TRP A 187 13.72 -5.66 7.70
C TRP A 187 13.28 -5.04 9.03
N GLU A 188 13.98 -5.38 10.10
CA GLU A 188 13.79 -4.78 11.43
C GLU A 188 15.01 -3.97 11.77
N LYS A 189 14.82 -2.67 12.01
CA LYS A 189 15.88 -1.73 12.37
C LYS A 189 16.43 -2.05 13.78
N ASN A 190 17.76 -2.07 13.92
CA ASN A 190 18.44 -2.22 15.21
C ASN A 190 18.09 -1.11 16.21
#